data_85c3020e8d225a1f29aaf2eac67b30b5
#
_entry.id   85c3020e8d225a1f29aaf2eac67b30b5
#
_cell.length_a   1.000
_cell.length_b   1.000
_cell.length_c   1.000
_cell.angle_alpha   90.00
_cell.angle_beta   90.00
_cell.angle_gamma   90.00
#
_symmetry.space_group_name_H-M   'P 1'
#
loop_
_entity.id
_entity.type
_entity.pdbx_description
1 polymer ?
#
loop_
_entity_poly.entity_id
_entity_poly.type
_entity_poly.pdbx_seq_one_letter_code
_entity_poly.pdbx_strand_id
1 'polypeptide(L)'
;FQKTAQQYDLDWHFLAAIGYQESYLKPDSVSPTGVRGIMMLTNNTAKAMGVSNRTDPAQSIQGGAKYFDQMLSRYSHIRNPDRNWFALVAYNMGPGAVDGIQKRLRAQGKNPNDWMTMYNFLQHNQASNGRYKQAVQYVTRIRSYLEHIKTSPKLLEI
;
A
#
# COMPACT_ATOMS: atom_id res chain seq x y z
N PHE A 1 -4.76 6.55 -13.46
CA PHE A 1 -3.92 6.80 -12.28
C PHE A 1 -3.58 8.27 -12.09
N GLN A 2 -3.08 8.96 -13.11
CA GLN A 2 -2.67 10.36 -12.99
C GLN A 2 -3.81 11.28 -12.57
N LYS A 3 -4.97 11.14 -13.18
CA LYS A 3 -6.15 11.96 -12.88
C LYS A 3 -6.63 11.75 -11.43
N THR A 4 -6.69 10.51 -10.99
CA THR A 4 -7.10 10.16 -9.63
C THR A 4 -6.06 10.62 -8.60
N ALA A 5 -4.79 10.47 -8.89
CA ALA A 5 -3.71 10.95 -8.03
C ALA A 5 -3.78 12.47 -7.85
N GLN A 6 -4.05 13.21 -8.91
CA GLN A 6 -4.23 14.65 -8.86
C GLN A 6 -5.41 15.04 -7.96
N GLN A 7 -6.52 14.30 -8.03
CA GLN A 7 -7.70 14.53 -7.21
C GLN A 7 -7.41 14.44 -5.70
N TYR A 8 -6.52 13.53 -5.30
CA TYR A 8 -6.16 13.29 -3.90
C TYR A 8 -4.81 13.89 -3.51
N ASP A 9 -4.18 14.67 -4.39
CA ASP A 9 -2.83 15.22 -4.18
C ASP A 9 -1.80 14.13 -3.85
N LEU A 10 -1.84 13.04 -4.61
CA LEU A 10 -0.93 11.89 -4.46
C LEU A 10 0.07 11.83 -5.60
N ASP A 11 1.22 11.19 -5.34
CA ASP A 11 2.15 10.80 -6.40
C ASP A 11 1.55 9.61 -7.16
N TRP A 12 1.19 9.81 -8.43
CA TRP A 12 0.57 8.77 -9.26
C TRP A 12 1.48 7.56 -9.45
N HIS A 13 2.80 7.73 -9.34
CA HIS A 13 3.74 6.61 -9.42
C HIS A 13 3.48 5.58 -8.30
N PHE A 14 3.18 6.05 -7.08
CA PHE A 14 2.81 5.16 -5.98
C PHE A 14 1.53 4.38 -6.28
N LEU A 15 0.50 5.04 -6.79
CA LEU A 15 -0.76 4.38 -7.12
C LEU A 15 -0.57 3.33 -8.22
N ALA A 16 0.19 3.66 -9.26
CA ALA A 16 0.49 2.74 -10.33
C ALA A 16 1.31 1.54 -9.83
N ALA A 17 2.28 1.78 -8.97
CA ALA A 17 3.09 0.73 -8.38
C ALA A 17 2.26 -0.21 -7.50
N ILE A 18 1.33 0.33 -6.70
CA ILE A 18 0.39 -0.47 -5.91
C ILE A 18 -0.46 -1.34 -6.82
N GLY A 19 -1.07 -0.77 -7.83
CA GLY A 19 -1.90 -1.51 -8.78
C GLY A 19 -1.13 -2.62 -9.49
N TYR A 20 0.09 -2.35 -9.89
CA TYR A 20 0.97 -3.35 -10.53
C TYR A 20 1.32 -4.47 -9.54
N GLN A 21 1.71 -4.14 -8.31
CA GLN A 21 2.02 -5.15 -7.29
C GLN A 21 0.81 -6.01 -6.95
N GLU A 22 -0.37 -5.39 -6.83
CA GLU A 22 -1.58 -6.09 -6.41
C GLU A 22 -2.13 -7.01 -7.50
N SER A 23 -2.14 -6.58 -8.75
CA SER A 23 -2.89 -7.27 -9.81
C SER A 23 -2.20 -7.35 -11.15
N TYR A 24 -0.98 -6.84 -11.32
CA TYR A 24 -0.34 -6.59 -12.62
C TYR A 24 -1.24 -5.74 -13.54
N LEU A 25 -2.00 -4.81 -12.94
CA LEU A 25 -2.97 -3.94 -13.62
C LEU A 25 -4.12 -4.70 -14.31
N LYS A 26 -4.46 -5.89 -13.83
CA LYS A 26 -5.56 -6.70 -14.37
C LYS A 26 -6.87 -6.40 -13.63
N PRO A 27 -7.89 -5.84 -14.32
CA PRO A 27 -9.13 -5.40 -13.65
C PRO A 27 -9.95 -6.55 -13.04
N ASP A 28 -9.85 -7.75 -13.60
CA ASP A 28 -10.59 -8.93 -13.18
C ASP A 28 -9.86 -9.83 -12.20
N SER A 29 -8.71 -9.39 -11.69
CA SER A 29 -7.93 -10.16 -10.72
C SER A 29 -8.71 -10.44 -9.44
N VAL A 30 -8.59 -11.68 -8.95
CA VAL A 30 -9.16 -12.14 -7.69
C VAL A 30 -8.10 -12.91 -6.92
N SER A 31 -7.87 -12.55 -5.66
CA SER A 31 -6.94 -13.28 -4.79
C SER A 31 -7.60 -14.52 -4.16
N PRO A 32 -6.81 -15.45 -3.62
CA PRO A 32 -7.36 -16.60 -2.87
C PRO A 32 -8.24 -16.19 -1.67
N THR A 33 -8.04 -15.00 -1.11
CA THR A 33 -8.83 -14.47 0.01
C THR A 33 -10.03 -13.64 -0.42
N GLY A 34 -10.28 -13.52 -1.74
CA GLY A 34 -11.46 -12.83 -2.28
C GLY A 34 -11.33 -11.32 -2.43
N VAL A 35 -10.13 -10.74 -2.30
CA VAL A 35 -9.92 -9.34 -2.71
C VAL A 35 -9.92 -9.24 -4.23
N ARG A 36 -10.42 -8.15 -4.80
CA ARG A 36 -10.69 -8.04 -6.23
C ARG A 36 -10.25 -6.71 -6.82
N GLY A 37 -9.98 -6.74 -8.13
CA GLY A 37 -9.73 -5.58 -8.96
C GLY A 37 -8.28 -5.16 -8.99
N ILE A 38 -7.99 -4.07 -9.72
CA ILE A 38 -6.63 -3.56 -9.91
C ILE A 38 -5.96 -3.26 -8.57
N MET A 39 -6.69 -2.66 -7.63
CA MET A 39 -6.16 -2.25 -6.32
C MET A 39 -6.43 -3.28 -5.23
N MET A 40 -6.98 -4.43 -5.58
CA MET A 40 -7.24 -5.57 -4.67
C MET A 40 -7.99 -5.16 -3.39
N LEU A 41 -9.14 -4.56 -3.55
CA LEU A 41 -9.96 -4.12 -2.42
C LEU A 41 -10.76 -5.28 -1.82
N THR A 42 -10.86 -5.31 -0.48
CA THR A 42 -11.83 -6.16 0.21
C THR A 42 -13.23 -5.59 0.03
N ASN A 43 -14.26 -6.41 0.27
CA ASN A 43 -15.65 -5.93 0.26
C ASN A 43 -15.84 -4.77 1.24
N ASN A 44 -15.31 -4.90 2.45
CA ASN A 44 -15.48 -3.90 3.50
C ASN A 44 -14.79 -2.58 3.13
N THR A 45 -13.57 -2.64 2.61
CA THR A 45 -12.83 -1.45 2.16
C THR A 45 -13.53 -0.81 0.97
N ALA A 46 -13.96 -1.59 -0.02
CA ALA A 46 -14.69 -1.09 -1.17
C ALA A 46 -15.97 -0.34 -0.74
N LYS A 47 -16.74 -0.93 0.15
CA LYS A 47 -17.95 -0.32 0.71
C LYS A 47 -17.63 1.00 1.41
N ALA A 48 -16.63 1.00 2.27
CA ALA A 48 -16.19 2.20 3.00
C ALA A 48 -15.71 3.31 2.07
N MET A 49 -15.10 2.95 0.94
CA MET A 49 -14.60 3.91 -0.05
C MET A 49 -15.63 4.30 -1.12
N GLY A 50 -16.86 3.77 -1.05
CA GLY A 50 -17.92 4.07 -2.01
C GLY A 50 -17.77 3.36 -3.35
N VAL A 51 -17.07 2.22 -3.38
CA VAL A 51 -16.88 1.41 -4.58
C VAL A 51 -18.00 0.38 -4.69
N SER A 52 -18.82 0.46 -5.75
CA SER A 52 -19.89 -0.50 -6.02
C SER A 52 -19.40 -1.69 -6.86
N ASN A 53 -18.41 -1.50 -7.71
CA ASN A 53 -17.84 -2.56 -8.54
C ASN A 53 -16.31 -2.53 -8.48
N ARG A 54 -15.73 -3.48 -7.74
CA ARG A 54 -14.27 -3.59 -7.53
C ARG A 54 -13.51 -3.95 -8.80
N THR A 55 -14.17 -4.53 -9.79
CA THR A 55 -13.55 -4.93 -11.07
C THR A 55 -13.62 -3.84 -12.13
N ASP A 56 -14.38 -2.78 -11.91
CA ASP A 56 -14.33 -1.60 -12.76
C ASP A 56 -13.01 -0.85 -12.52
N PRO A 57 -12.16 -0.66 -13.54
CA PRO A 57 -10.83 -0.06 -13.34
C PRO A 57 -10.88 1.32 -12.69
N ALA A 58 -11.76 2.19 -13.15
CA ALA A 58 -11.88 3.55 -12.62
C ALA A 58 -12.30 3.54 -11.14
N GLN A 59 -13.30 2.73 -10.78
CA GLN A 59 -13.75 2.62 -9.39
C GLN A 59 -12.70 1.99 -8.49
N SER A 60 -12.01 0.95 -8.96
CA SER A 60 -10.94 0.31 -8.20
C SER A 60 -9.80 1.27 -7.90
N ILE A 61 -9.34 2.01 -8.91
CA ILE A 61 -8.26 2.99 -8.77
C ILE A 61 -8.68 4.11 -7.82
N GLN A 62 -9.90 4.65 -7.95
CA GLN A 62 -10.39 5.68 -7.05
C GLN A 62 -10.51 5.20 -5.60
N GLY A 63 -11.07 4.01 -5.40
CA GLY A 63 -11.20 3.42 -4.08
C GLY A 63 -9.85 3.14 -3.44
N GLY A 64 -8.91 2.59 -4.21
CA GLY A 64 -7.55 2.34 -3.75
C GLY A 64 -6.80 3.61 -3.42
N ALA A 65 -6.94 4.66 -4.25
CA ALA A 65 -6.34 5.97 -3.99
C ALA A 65 -6.89 6.60 -2.71
N LYS A 66 -8.19 6.57 -2.53
CA LYS A 66 -8.84 7.08 -1.32
C LYS A 66 -8.36 6.33 -0.08
N TYR A 67 -8.24 5.01 -0.16
CA TYR A 67 -7.75 4.19 0.94
C TYR A 67 -6.28 4.49 1.26
N PHE A 68 -5.44 4.60 0.23
CA PHE A 68 -4.03 4.97 0.41
C PHE A 68 -3.89 6.37 1.02
N ASP A 69 -4.70 7.33 0.57
CA ASP A 69 -4.73 8.68 1.14
C ASP A 69 -5.11 8.65 2.62
N GLN A 70 -6.07 7.80 3.02
CA GLN A 70 -6.41 7.61 4.43
C GLN A 70 -5.25 7.03 5.22
N MET A 71 -4.47 6.10 4.63
CA MET A 71 -3.28 5.56 5.30
C MET A 71 -2.21 6.63 5.47
N LEU A 72 -1.98 7.46 4.46
CA LEU A 72 -1.06 8.61 4.58
C LEU A 72 -1.50 9.58 5.68
N SER A 73 -2.78 9.88 5.77
CA SER A 73 -3.34 10.76 6.81
C SER A 73 -3.17 10.17 8.21
N ARG A 74 -3.34 8.86 8.34
CA ARG A 74 -3.15 8.16 9.62
C ARG A 74 -1.71 8.31 10.13
N TYR A 75 -0.74 8.38 9.24
CA TYR A 75 0.69 8.53 9.57
C TYR A 75 1.21 9.93 9.28
N SER A 76 0.34 10.94 9.30
CA SER A 76 0.69 12.34 9.01
C SER A 76 1.73 12.91 9.97
N HIS A 77 1.86 12.37 11.18
CA HIS A 77 2.89 12.73 12.16
C HIS A 77 4.28 12.19 11.81
N ILE A 78 4.39 11.30 10.83
CA ILE A 78 5.65 10.72 10.37
C ILE A 78 6.16 11.53 9.19
N ARG A 79 7.46 11.86 9.18
CA ARG A 79 8.09 12.64 8.11
C ARG A 79 8.24 11.80 6.84
N ASN A 80 8.12 12.47 5.68
CA ASN A 80 8.47 11.87 4.40
C ASN A 80 10.00 11.67 4.32
N PRO A 81 10.49 10.61 3.67
CA PRO A 81 9.74 9.58 2.91
C PRO A 81 9.16 8.45 3.77
N ASP A 82 9.47 8.37 5.04
CA ASP A 82 9.06 7.27 5.91
C ASP A 82 7.53 7.09 5.93
N ARG A 83 6.79 8.18 5.94
CA ARG A 83 5.32 8.17 5.88
C ARG A 83 4.78 7.30 4.75
N ASN A 84 5.37 7.40 3.57
CA ASN A 84 4.95 6.62 2.40
C ASN A 84 5.09 5.11 2.65
N TRP A 85 6.19 4.71 3.26
CA TRP A 85 6.44 3.29 3.55
C TRP A 85 5.50 2.75 4.61
N PHE A 86 5.23 3.51 5.66
CA PHE A 86 4.21 3.13 6.66
C PHE A 86 2.83 3.01 6.02
N ALA A 87 2.45 3.93 5.17
CA ALA A 87 1.17 3.89 4.47
C ALA A 87 1.06 2.66 3.54
N LEU A 88 2.13 2.30 2.84
CA LEU A 88 2.17 1.11 1.98
C LEU A 88 2.01 -0.17 2.79
N VAL A 89 2.72 -0.30 3.90
CA VAL A 89 2.59 -1.47 4.76
C VAL A 89 1.18 -1.55 5.36
N ALA A 90 0.61 -0.43 5.76
CA ALA A 90 -0.77 -0.38 6.25
C ALA A 90 -1.79 -0.73 5.18
N TYR A 91 -1.55 -0.35 3.93
CA TYR A 91 -2.38 -0.76 2.79
C TYR A 91 -2.38 -2.29 2.64
N ASN A 92 -1.21 -2.91 2.78
CA ASN A 92 -1.03 -4.36 2.64
C ASN A 92 -1.52 -5.15 3.84
N MET A 93 -1.08 -4.79 5.05
CA MET A 93 -1.32 -5.55 6.29
C MET A 93 -2.58 -5.11 7.05
N GLY A 94 -3.07 -3.92 6.74
CA GLY A 94 -4.06 -3.23 7.57
C GLY A 94 -3.41 -2.33 8.62
N PRO A 95 -4.03 -1.18 8.93
CA PRO A 95 -3.45 -0.22 9.89
C PRO A 95 -3.38 -0.75 11.32
N GLY A 96 -4.30 -1.64 11.71
CA GLY A 96 -4.28 -2.23 13.05
C GLY A 96 -3.02 -3.05 13.32
N ALA A 97 -2.56 -3.82 12.33
CA ALA A 97 -1.33 -4.61 12.44
C ALA A 97 -0.10 -3.71 12.58
N VAL A 98 -0.03 -2.64 11.79
CA VAL A 98 1.07 -1.67 11.85
C VAL A 98 1.10 -0.97 13.21
N ASP A 99 -0.06 -0.52 13.69
CA ASP A 99 -0.18 0.14 15.00
C ASP A 99 0.25 -0.81 16.15
N GLY A 100 -0.07 -2.09 16.03
CA GLY A 100 0.35 -3.11 16.99
C GLY A 100 1.86 -3.27 17.05
N ILE A 101 2.54 -3.26 15.89
CA ILE A 101 4.00 -3.30 15.82
C ILE A 101 4.60 -2.02 16.42
N GLN A 102 4.05 -0.86 16.10
CA GLN A 102 4.50 0.42 16.68
C GLN A 102 4.42 0.42 18.20
N LYS A 103 3.35 -0.16 18.76
CA LYS A 103 3.18 -0.31 20.19
C LYS A 103 4.28 -1.18 20.81
N ARG A 104 4.61 -2.29 20.15
CA ARG A 104 5.71 -3.17 20.58
C ARG A 104 7.06 -2.46 20.55
N LEU A 105 7.35 -1.74 19.46
CA LEU A 105 8.60 -0.98 19.31
C LEU A 105 8.73 0.07 20.41
N ARG A 106 7.65 0.77 20.71
CA ARG A 106 7.63 1.77 21.78
C ARG A 106 7.92 1.14 23.14
N ALA A 107 7.34 -0.04 23.41
CA ALA A 107 7.58 -0.80 24.64
C ALA A 107 9.04 -1.27 24.76
N GLN A 108 9.73 -1.46 23.63
CA GLN A 108 11.15 -1.81 23.58
C GLN A 108 12.08 -0.59 23.64
N GLY A 109 11.55 0.61 23.84
CA GLY A 109 12.32 1.85 23.86
C GLY A 109 12.82 2.30 22.50
N LYS A 110 12.23 1.78 21.39
CA LYS A 110 12.60 2.13 20.03
C LYS A 110 11.65 3.18 19.48
N ASN A 111 12.10 3.93 18.45
CA ASN A 111 11.26 4.91 17.77
C ASN A 111 10.25 4.20 16.85
N PRO A 112 8.94 4.24 17.19
CA PRO A 112 7.93 3.55 16.38
C PRO A 112 7.67 4.24 15.04
N ASN A 113 8.14 5.45 14.84
CA ASN A 113 7.91 6.27 13.64
C ASN A 113 9.10 6.27 12.67
N ASP A 114 10.16 5.54 13.00
CA ASP A 114 11.32 5.37 12.14
C ASP A 114 11.11 4.16 11.22
N TRP A 115 11.16 4.38 9.91
CA TRP A 115 10.89 3.31 8.95
C TRP A 115 11.91 2.17 9.03
N MET A 116 13.19 2.47 9.18
CA MET A 116 14.20 1.42 9.28
C MET A 116 14.00 0.55 10.52
N THR A 117 13.56 1.12 11.62
CA THR A 117 13.20 0.39 12.83
C THR A 117 12.03 -0.56 12.57
N MET A 118 10.98 -0.08 11.90
CA MET A 118 9.83 -0.89 11.51
C MET A 118 10.25 -2.01 10.54
N TYR A 119 11.03 -1.68 9.53
CA TYR A 119 11.48 -2.63 8.52
C TYR A 119 12.35 -3.73 9.13
N ASN A 120 13.26 -3.38 10.02
CA ASN A 120 14.09 -4.35 10.74
C ASN A 120 13.24 -5.30 11.59
N PHE A 121 12.21 -4.79 12.24
CA PHE A 121 11.26 -5.63 12.99
C PHE A 121 10.58 -6.65 12.06
N LEU A 122 10.07 -6.20 10.94
CA LEU A 122 9.41 -7.07 9.95
C LEU A 122 10.37 -8.15 9.43
N GLN A 123 11.59 -7.77 9.07
CA GLN A 123 12.60 -8.70 8.57
C GLN A 123 12.99 -9.75 9.62
N HIS A 124 13.24 -9.33 10.86
CA HIS A 124 13.65 -10.23 11.92
C HIS A 124 12.56 -11.25 12.29
N ASN A 125 11.29 -10.90 12.08
CA ASN A 125 10.16 -11.73 12.47
C ASN A 125 9.47 -12.42 11.28
N GLN A 126 9.96 -12.23 10.05
CA GLN A 126 9.30 -12.76 8.85
C GLN A 126 9.30 -14.29 8.77
N ALA A 127 10.29 -14.96 9.37
CA ALA A 127 10.37 -16.42 9.36
C ALA A 127 9.23 -17.07 10.15
N SER A 128 8.75 -16.41 11.21
CA SER A 128 7.67 -16.89 12.06
C SER A 128 6.30 -16.29 11.75
N ASN A 129 6.22 -15.33 10.83
CA ASN A 129 4.98 -14.65 10.50
C ASN A 129 4.91 -14.36 9.00
N GLY A 130 4.05 -15.09 8.31
CA GLY A 130 3.87 -14.97 6.85
C GLY A 130 3.38 -13.60 6.40
N ARG A 131 2.60 -12.89 7.22
CA ARG A 131 2.14 -11.52 6.91
C ARG A 131 3.30 -10.54 6.90
N TYR A 132 4.26 -10.69 7.81
CA TYR A 132 5.47 -9.86 7.85
C TYR A 132 6.34 -10.12 6.62
N LYS A 133 6.49 -11.37 6.23
CA LYS A 133 7.19 -11.75 5.00
C LYS A 133 6.54 -11.10 3.77
N GLN A 134 5.23 -11.16 3.66
CA GLN A 134 4.48 -10.52 2.59
C GLN A 134 4.67 -9.01 2.57
N ALA A 135 4.65 -8.36 3.74
CA ALA A 135 4.87 -6.92 3.84
C ALA A 135 6.27 -6.50 3.40
N VAL A 136 7.30 -7.25 3.79
CA VAL A 136 8.69 -7.02 3.35
C VAL A 136 8.79 -7.13 1.82
N GLN A 137 8.23 -8.18 1.25
CA GLN A 137 8.21 -8.37 -0.21
C GLN A 137 7.43 -7.27 -0.92
N TYR A 138 6.31 -6.86 -0.36
CA TYR A 138 5.45 -5.81 -0.90
C TYR A 138 6.21 -4.49 -1.04
N VAL A 139 6.83 -4.03 0.03
CA VAL A 139 7.60 -2.79 0.02
C VAL A 139 8.81 -2.87 -0.92
N THR A 140 9.54 -3.99 -0.88
CA THR A 140 10.71 -4.21 -1.74
C THR A 140 10.33 -4.14 -3.22
N ARG A 141 9.25 -4.79 -3.60
CA ARG A 141 8.77 -4.80 -4.99
C ARG A 141 8.26 -3.44 -5.42
N ILE A 142 7.51 -2.75 -4.56
CA ILE A 142 7.02 -1.41 -4.88
C ILE A 142 8.18 -0.43 -5.06
N ARG A 143 9.21 -0.49 -4.23
CA ARG A 143 10.41 0.32 -4.44
C ARG A 143 11.04 0.07 -5.80
N SER A 144 11.16 -1.19 -6.18
CA SER A 144 11.68 -1.58 -7.49
C SER A 144 10.82 -1.02 -8.64
N TYR A 145 9.50 -1.14 -8.53
CA TYR A 145 8.58 -0.61 -9.54
C TYR A 145 8.63 0.91 -9.64
N LEU A 146 8.76 1.61 -8.52
CA LEU A 146 8.88 3.08 -8.51
C LEU A 146 10.11 3.53 -9.31
N GLU A 147 11.25 2.90 -9.09
CA GLU A 147 12.46 3.20 -9.86
C GLU A 147 12.24 2.96 -11.36
N HIS A 148 11.63 1.82 -11.70
CA HIS A 148 11.36 1.44 -13.07
C HIS A 148 10.37 2.39 -13.76
N ILE A 149 9.29 2.75 -13.08
CA ILE A 149 8.27 3.66 -13.60
C ILE A 149 8.85 5.05 -13.85
N LYS A 150 9.69 5.54 -12.94
CA LYS A 150 10.32 6.86 -13.07
C LYS A 150 11.34 6.93 -14.20
N THR A 151 11.99 5.81 -14.52
CA THR A 151 12.99 5.75 -15.60
C THR A 151 12.42 5.32 -16.95
N SER A 152 11.20 4.76 -16.99
CA SER A 152 10.58 4.26 -18.22
C SER A 152 9.09 4.65 -18.29
N PRO A 153 8.79 5.94 -18.46
CA PRO A 153 7.40 6.43 -18.44
C PRO A 153 6.51 5.83 -19.51
N LYS A 154 7.07 5.27 -20.60
CA LYS A 154 6.31 4.62 -21.67
C LYS A 154 5.57 3.35 -21.25
N LEU A 155 5.93 2.74 -20.13
CA LEU A 155 5.25 1.55 -19.61
C LEU A 155 3.83 1.84 -19.13
N LEU A 156 3.49 3.10 -18.90
CA LEU A 156 2.19 3.51 -18.36
C LEU A 156 1.29 4.23 -19.39
N GLU A 157 1.74 4.31 -20.63
CA GLU A 157 0.92 4.80 -21.75
C GLU A 157 -0.02 3.73 -22.32
N ILE A 158 -0.17 2.62 -21.62
CA ILE A 158 -1.06 1.52 -22.02
C ILE A 158 -2.46 1.77 -21.48
#